data_a4fd3c376a3a4f92bf54e0b12e0de89d
#
_entry.id   a4fd3c376a3a4f92bf54e0b12e0de89d
#
_cell.length_a   1.000
_cell.length_b   1.000
_cell.length_c   1.000
_cell.angle_alpha   90.00
_cell.angle_beta   90.00
_cell.angle_gamma   90.00
#
_symmetry.space_group_name_H-M   'P 1'
#
loop_
_entity.id
_entity.type
_entity.pdbx_description
1 polymer ?
#
loop_
_entity_poly.entity_id
_entity_poly.type
_entity_poly.pdbx_seq_one_letter_code
_entity_poly.pdbx_strand_id
1 'polypeptide(L)'
;QDNTKLIWLETPTNPALNITDIAAVAKIKGSAQVLVDNTFATPYLQNPLELGADHVLHSTTKYLGGHSDVLGGAVVTNDAHVDERLLYFQGNVGAVSSPFDAYLTARGIKTLSVRMDRHCANAQKVAEFLQDRPEVKQVLYPGLKEHPGHELAAQQMRGFGGMMSVRFHSAEHAKQICLNTRLICLAESLGGVESLIEHPKNMTHVSAEGSELVPPEDLVRISIGIEDIDDLLADLEQALDAL
;
A
#
# COMPACT_ATOMS: atom_id res chain seq x y z
N GLN A 1 18.90 -5.23 -19.50
CA GLN A 1 20.13 -4.88 -20.22
C GLN A 1 21.33 -5.44 -19.45
N ASP A 2 22.43 -5.69 -20.11
CA ASP A 2 23.63 -6.29 -19.51
C ASP A 2 24.25 -5.44 -18.38
N ASN A 3 23.97 -4.14 -18.35
CA ASN A 3 24.43 -3.21 -17.33
C ASN A 3 23.41 -2.97 -16.20
N THR A 4 22.27 -3.65 -16.20
CA THR A 4 21.28 -3.54 -15.12
C THR A 4 21.87 -4.12 -13.83
N LYS A 5 21.84 -3.33 -12.74
CA LYS A 5 22.37 -3.72 -11.42
C LYS A 5 21.26 -3.96 -10.40
N LEU A 6 20.15 -3.25 -10.54
CA LEU A 6 19.02 -3.33 -9.62
C LEU A 6 17.71 -3.30 -10.41
N ILE A 7 16.81 -4.17 -10.03
CA ILE A 7 15.40 -4.16 -10.43
C ILE A 7 14.61 -3.82 -9.16
N TRP A 8 13.96 -2.67 -9.18
CA TRP A 8 13.13 -2.21 -8.06
C TRP A 8 11.67 -2.42 -8.39
N LEU A 9 10.98 -3.21 -7.58
CA LEU A 9 9.57 -3.51 -7.71
C LEU A 9 8.80 -2.89 -6.55
N GLU A 10 7.56 -2.55 -6.82
CA GLU A 10 6.53 -2.26 -5.82
C GLU A 10 5.32 -3.14 -6.12
N THR A 11 4.84 -3.91 -5.14
CA THR A 11 3.68 -4.79 -5.35
C THR A 11 2.98 -5.11 -4.03
N PRO A 12 1.65 -4.80 -3.92
CA PRO A 12 0.80 -4.04 -4.87
C PRO A 12 1.29 -2.61 -5.09
N THR A 13 1.10 -2.04 -6.31
CA THR A 13 1.56 -0.69 -6.65
C THR A 13 0.65 0.41 -6.12
N ASN A 14 1.22 1.58 -5.82
CA ASN A 14 0.49 2.79 -5.45
C ASN A 14 0.35 3.73 -6.68
N PRO A 15 -0.86 4.20 -7.05
CA PRO A 15 -2.15 3.88 -6.44
C PRO A 15 -2.93 2.77 -7.17
N ALA A 16 -2.42 2.21 -8.26
CA ALA A 16 -3.17 1.36 -9.20
C ALA A 16 -3.40 -0.08 -8.70
N LEU A 17 -2.76 -0.49 -7.60
CA LEU A 17 -2.84 -1.83 -7.02
C LEU A 17 -2.43 -2.97 -7.98
N ASN A 18 -1.59 -2.69 -8.98
CA ASN A 18 -1.07 -3.72 -9.86
C ASN A 18 -0.23 -4.74 -9.09
N ILE A 19 -0.33 -5.99 -9.48
CA ILE A 19 0.41 -7.10 -8.87
C ILE A 19 1.52 -7.54 -9.81
N THR A 20 2.75 -7.57 -9.30
CA THR A 20 3.92 -8.06 -10.03
C THR A 20 4.30 -9.44 -9.53
N ASP A 21 4.55 -10.39 -10.43
CA ASP A 21 5.08 -11.72 -10.10
C ASP A 21 6.55 -11.62 -9.71
N ILE A 22 6.79 -11.62 -8.40
CA ILE A 22 8.13 -11.49 -7.81
C ILE A 22 9.00 -12.69 -8.24
N ALA A 23 8.45 -13.90 -8.22
CA ALA A 23 9.20 -15.11 -8.56
C ALA A 23 9.58 -15.16 -10.04
N ALA A 24 8.70 -14.68 -10.94
CA ALA A 24 9.03 -14.57 -12.36
C ALA A 24 10.14 -13.55 -12.62
N VAL A 25 10.10 -12.39 -11.96
CA VAL A 25 11.18 -11.39 -12.08
C VAL A 25 12.48 -11.92 -11.51
N ALA A 26 12.45 -12.58 -10.35
CA ALA A 26 13.65 -13.20 -9.76
C ALA A 26 14.31 -14.24 -10.68
N LYS A 27 13.52 -14.98 -11.47
CA LYS A 27 14.05 -15.95 -12.44
C LYS A 27 14.80 -15.30 -13.62
N ILE A 28 14.42 -14.10 -14.04
CA ILE A 28 14.98 -13.43 -15.22
C ILE A 28 15.98 -12.32 -14.90
N LYS A 29 16.25 -12.07 -13.60
CA LYS A 29 17.10 -10.95 -13.15
C LYS A 29 18.55 -11.01 -13.64
N GLY A 30 19.07 -12.18 -14.05
CA GLY A 30 20.48 -12.37 -14.41
C GLY A 30 21.39 -12.06 -13.23
N SER A 31 22.37 -11.14 -13.43
CA SER A 31 23.26 -10.65 -12.36
C SER A 31 22.72 -9.46 -11.57
N ALA A 32 21.55 -8.94 -11.92
CA ALA A 32 20.94 -7.83 -11.18
C ALA A 32 20.34 -8.31 -9.86
N GLN A 33 20.30 -7.43 -8.88
CA GLN A 33 19.58 -7.66 -7.63
C GLN A 33 18.12 -7.22 -7.76
N VAL A 34 17.22 -7.90 -7.06
CA VAL A 34 15.81 -7.54 -6.98
C VAL A 34 15.50 -7.01 -5.60
N LEU A 35 15.03 -5.76 -5.54
CA LEU A 35 14.48 -5.14 -4.34
C LEU A 35 12.98 -4.98 -4.51
N VAL A 36 12.23 -5.38 -3.48
CA VAL A 36 10.77 -5.25 -3.47
C VAL A 36 10.35 -4.29 -2.37
N ASP A 37 9.68 -3.21 -2.74
CA ASP A 37 8.93 -2.41 -1.79
C ASP A 37 7.66 -3.18 -1.41
N ASN A 38 7.64 -3.66 -0.16
CA ASN A 38 6.59 -4.51 0.40
C ASN A 38 5.70 -3.74 1.39
N THR A 39 5.70 -2.42 1.30
CA THR A 39 5.01 -1.55 2.27
C THR A 39 3.52 -1.85 2.37
N PHE A 40 2.81 -2.03 1.25
CA PHE A 40 1.36 -2.29 1.24
C PHE A 40 1.00 -3.67 1.77
N ALA A 41 1.78 -4.68 1.42
CA ALA A 41 1.51 -6.06 1.83
C ALA A 41 1.98 -6.36 3.26
N THR A 42 3.05 -5.72 3.72
CA THR A 42 3.73 -6.03 4.99
C THR A 42 4.36 -7.43 5.02
N PRO A 43 5.26 -7.73 5.95
CA PRO A 43 5.81 -9.07 6.10
C PRO A 43 4.78 -10.09 6.59
N TYR A 44 3.61 -9.64 7.07
CA TYR A 44 2.54 -10.53 7.47
C TYR A 44 1.81 -11.15 6.28
N LEU A 45 1.59 -10.38 5.21
CA LEU A 45 0.84 -10.86 4.05
C LEU A 45 1.74 -11.38 2.93
N GLN A 46 2.96 -10.87 2.75
CA GLN A 46 3.84 -11.23 1.65
C GLN A 46 5.31 -11.26 2.08
N ASN A 47 6.03 -12.31 1.69
CA ASN A 47 7.45 -12.52 2.01
C ASN A 47 8.30 -12.56 0.74
N PRO A 48 8.73 -11.41 0.20
CA PRO A 48 9.45 -11.35 -1.08
C PRO A 48 10.77 -12.13 -1.11
N LEU A 49 11.50 -12.23 0.02
CA LEU A 49 12.74 -13.02 0.09
C LEU A 49 12.49 -14.51 -0.18
N GLU A 50 11.35 -15.05 0.26
CA GLU A 50 10.95 -16.44 -0.01
C GLU A 50 10.57 -16.66 -1.48
N LEU A 51 10.21 -15.57 -2.18
CA LEU A 51 9.87 -15.56 -3.61
C LEU A 51 11.08 -15.28 -4.51
N GLY A 52 12.29 -15.13 -3.94
CA GLY A 52 13.53 -14.97 -4.65
C GLY A 52 14.01 -13.52 -4.84
N ALA A 53 13.38 -12.56 -4.18
CA ALA A 53 13.94 -11.21 -4.06
C ALA A 53 15.23 -11.25 -3.21
N ASP A 54 16.16 -10.32 -3.48
CA ASP A 54 17.39 -10.19 -2.73
C ASP A 54 17.22 -9.27 -1.51
N HIS A 55 16.36 -8.26 -1.65
CA HIS A 55 16.12 -7.23 -0.64
C HIS A 55 14.64 -6.89 -0.57
N VAL A 56 14.21 -6.49 0.61
CA VAL A 56 12.85 -5.98 0.86
C VAL A 56 12.94 -4.62 1.54
N LEU A 57 12.16 -3.68 1.04
CA LEU A 57 12.01 -2.35 1.64
C LEU A 57 10.63 -2.23 2.27
N HIS A 58 10.57 -1.58 3.41
CA HIS A 58 9.33 -1.16 4.06
C HIS A 58 9.40 0.30 4.49
N SER A 59 8.37 1.06 4.21
CA SER A 59 8.10 2.27 4.97
C SER A 59 7.52 1.88 6.33
N THR A 60 8.29 2.10 7.40
CA THR A 60 7.80 1.86 8.77
C THR A 60 6.76 2.89 9.20
N THR A 61 6.69 4.02 8.47
CA THR A 61 5.66 5.05 8.57
C THR A 61 4.24 4.50 8.43
N LYS A 62 4.08 3.40 7.67
CA LYS A 62 2.79 2.83 7.27
C LYS A 62 2.36 1.73 8.24
N TYR A 63 1.91 0.59 7.76
CA TYR A 63 1.40 -0.52 8.56
C TYR A 63 2.31 -1.01 9.69
N LEU A 64 3.65 -0.92 9.53
CA LEU A 64 4.58 -1.38 10.58
C LEU A 64 4.47 -0.53 11.85
N GLY A 65 4.47 0.79 11.72
CA GLY A 65 4.11 1.72 12.81
C GLY A 65 2.62 1.63 13.13
N GLY A 66 1.78 1.83 12.12
CA GLY A 66 0.35 1.56 12.12
C GLY A 66 -0.52 2.52 12.92
N HIS A 67 0.03 3.63 13.44
CA HIS A 67 -0.68 4.57 14.32
C HIS A 67 -0.44 6.04 13.93
N SER A 68 0.02 6.29 12.71
CA SER A 68 0.27 7.64 12.16
C SER A 68 1.17 8.53 13.04
N ASP A 69 2.08 7.91 13.81
CA ASP A 69 2.90 8.54 14.84
C ASP A 69 4.41 8.34 14.65
N VAL A 70 4.84 7.75 13.52
CA VAL A 70 6.24 7.48 13.22
C VAL A 70 6.57 7.71 11.74
N LEU A 71 7.77 8.20 11.46
CA LEU A 71 8.35 8.29 10.13
C LEU A 71 9.63 7.45 10.09
N GLY A 72 9.74 6.58 9.09
CA GLY A 72 10.94 5.76 8.96
C GLY A 72 10.85 4.71 7.86
N GLY A 73 11.95 3.97 7.73
CA GLY A 73 12.07 2.89 6.76
C GLY A 73 12.92 1.75 7.29
N ALA A 74 12.77 0.59 6.68
CA ALA A 74 13.60 -0.58 6.96
C ALA A 74 13.94 -1.30 5.66
N VAL A 75 15.18 -1.75 5.55
CA VAL A 75 15.63 -2.67 4.51
C VAL A 75 15.94 -4.01 5.16
N VAL A 76 15.43 -5.08 4.58
CA VAL A 76 15.66 -6.47 5.04
C VAL A 76 16.39 -7.23 3.94
N THR A 77 17.46 -7.91 4.31
CA THR A 77 18.27 -8.71 3.38
C THR A 77 18.83 -9.94 4.08
N ASN A 78 19.10 -11.00 3.29
CA ASN A 78 19.87 -12.15 3.72
C ASN A 78 21.34 -12.09 3.27
N ASP A 79 21.74 -11.04 2.55
CA ASP A 79 23.12 -10.83 2.08
C ASP A 79 23.93 -10.08 3.14
N ALA A 80 24.84 -10.77 3.82
CA ALA A 80 25.68 -10.21 4.86
C ALA A 80 26.58 -9.06 4.38
N HIS A 81 27.02 -9.08 3.10
CA HIS A 81 27.83 -8.00 2.56
C HIS A 81 27.01 -6.72 2.33
N VAL A 82 25.78 -6.88 1.86
CA VAL A 82 24.85 -5.74 1.71
C VAL A 82 24.47 -5.19 3.08
N ASP A 83 24.21 -6.06 4.06
CA ASP A 83 23.91 -5.66 5.45
C ASP A 83 25.06 -4.84 6.05
N GLU A 84 26.30 -5.31 5.95
CA GLU A 84 27.48 -4.57 6.42
C GLU A 84 27.59 -3.18 5.77
N ARG A 85 27.35 -3.09 4.47
CA ARG A 85 27.39 -1.82 3.75
C ARG A 85 26.27 -0.88 4.16
N LEU A 86 25.07 -1.39 4.35
CA LEU A 86 23.94 -0.59 4.83
C LEU A 86 24.20 -0.04 6.23
N LEU A 87 24.74 -0.86 7.14
CA LEU A 87 25.15 -0.42 8.48
C LEU A 87 26.25 0.65 8.42
N TYR A 88 27.23 0.49 7.51
CA TYR A 88 28.25 1.51 7.28
C TYR A 88 27.64 2.84 6.83
N PHE A 89 26.72 2.84 5.87
CA PHE A 89 26.07 4.06 5.41
C PHE A 89 25.15 4.65 6.50
N GLN A 90 24.42 3.83 7.22
CA GLN A 90 23.59 4.25 8.32
C GLN A 90 24.40 5.03 9.38
N GLY A 91 25.56 4.49 9.77
CA GLY A 91 26.44 5.12 10.76
C GLY A 91 27.15 6.37 10.25
N ASN A 92 27.58 6.40 8.97
CA ASN A 92 28.40 7.50 8.43
C ASN A 92 27.56 8.63 7.80
N VAL A 93 26.41 8.32 7.21
CA VAL A 93 25.47 9.32 6.63
C VAL A 93 24.47 9.81 7.68
N GLY A 94 24.23 9.02 8.72
CA GLY A 94 23.34 9.37 9.81
C GLY A 94 21.84 9.13 9.51
N ALA A 95 21.53 8.29 8.52
CA ALA A 95 20.16 7.87 8.21
C ALA A 95 19.66 6.86 9.27
N VAL A 96 19.52 7.29 10.50
CA VAL A 96 19.17 6.48 11.67
C VAL A 96 17.85 6.94 12.22
N SER A 97 16.94 6.00 12.50
CA SER A 97 15.70 6.31 13.24
C SER A 97 16.03 6.82 14.63
N SER A 98 15.24 7.77 15.13
CA SER A 98 15.34 8.16 16.54
C SER A 98 15.03 6.97 17.44
N PRO A 99 15.55 6.91 18.68
CA PRO A 99 15.18 5.84 19.63
C PRO A 99 13.69 5.77 19.90
N PHE A 100 12.98 6.89 19.86
CA PHE A 100 11.54 6.95 20.08
C PHE A 100 10.77 6.36 18.88
N ASP A 101 11.15 6.71 17.64
CA ASP A 101 10.55 6.15 16.43
C ASP A 101 10.81 4.64 16.33
N ALA A 102 12.03 4.20 16.69
CA ALA A 102 12.35 2.78 16.74
C ALA A 102 11.51 2.02 17.77
N TYR A 103 11.29 2.63 18.96
CA TYR A 103 10.42 2.08 19.97
C TYR A 103 8.97 1.97 19.52
N LEU A 104 8.41 3.03 18.91
CA LEU A 104 7.03 3.04 18.38
C LEU A 104 6.88 2.01 17.26
N THR A 105 7.83 1.93 16.33
CA THR A 105 7.82 0.90 15.28
C THR A 105 7.82 -0.51 15.87
N ALA A 106 8.73 -0.79 16.81
CA ALA A 106 8.78 -2.09 17.47
C ALA A 106 7.50 -2.42 18.24
N ARG A 107 6.87 -1.41 18.85
CA ARG A 107 5.56 -1.56 19.51
C ARG A 107 4.44 -1.83 18.49
N GLY A 108 4.40 -1.10 17.38
CA GLY A 108 3.44 -1.28 16.30
C GLY A 108 3.50 -2.69 15.69
N ILE A 109 4.70 -3.21 15.45
CA ILE A 109 4.90 -4.55 14.88
C ILE A 109 4.28 -5.65 15.77
N LYS A 110 4.26 -5.48 17.09
CA LYS A 110 3.67 -6.48 18.02
C LYS A 110 2.17 -6.72 17.80
N THR A 111 1.47 -5.79 17.18
CA THR A 111 0.05 -5.90 16.84
C THR A 111 -0.22 -6.01 15.33
N LEU A 112 0.83 -6.16 14.52
CA LEU A 112 0.72 -6.14 13.07
C LEU A 112 -0.27 -7.20 12.57
N SER A 113 -0.19 -8.44 13.05
CA SER A 113 -1.04 -9.54 12.58
C SER A 113 -2.52 -9.24 12.79
N VAL A 114 -2.92 -8.90 14.01
CA VAL A 114 -4.33 -8.62 14.34
C VAL A 114 -4.87 -7.38 13.62
N ARG A 115 -4.00 -6.38 13.36
CA ARG A 115 -4.38 -5.20 12.58
C ARG A 115 -4.56 -5.58 11.11
N MET A 116 -3.62 -6.30 10.53
CA MET A 116 -3.70 -6.70 9.12
C MET A 116 -4.90 -7.63 8.85
N ASP A 117 -5.23 -8.54 9.76
CA ASP A 117 -6.45 -9.35 9.65
C ASP A 117 -7.70 -8.47 9.58
N ARG A 118 -7.80 -7.44 10.44
CA ARG A 118 -8.94 -6.52 10.45
C ARG A 118 -8.94 -5.60 9.22
N HIS A 119 -7.78 -5.06 8.82
CA HIS A 119 -7.66 -4.28 7.59
C HIS A 119 -8.14 -5.06 6.36
N CYS A 120 -7.69 -6.30 6.20
CA CYS A 120 -8.10 -7.16 5.09
C CYS A 120 -9.60 -7.45 5.12
N ALA A 121 -10.14 -7.78 6.29
CA ALA A 121 -11.56 -8.09 6.44
C ALA A 121 -12.46 -6.87 6.14
N ASN A 122 -12.08 -5.70 6.63
CA ASN A 122 -12.81 -4.46 6.35
C ASN A 122 -12.70 -4.07 4.88
N ALA A 123 -11.47 -4.10 4.32
CA ALA A 123 -11.24 -3.73 2.92
C ALA A 123 -12.00 -4.62 1.94
N GLN A 124 -12.10 -5.92 2.21
CA GLN A 124 -12.88 -6.84 1.37
C GLN A 124 -14.35 -6.42 1.33
N LYS A 125 -14.96 -6.17 2.49
CA LYS A 125 -16.37 -5.76 2.58
C LYS A 125 -16.63 -4.40 1.94
N VAL A 126 -15.73 -3.44 2.15
CA VAL A 126 -15.82 -2.11 1.51
C VAL A 126 -15.68 -2.24 -0.01
N ALA A 127 -14.75 -3.05 -0.51
CA ALA A 127 -14.58 -3.25 -1.95
C ALA A 127 -15.82 -3.90 -2.60
N GLU A 128 -16.40 -4.91 -1.96
CA GLU A 128 -17.64 -5.56 -2.40
C GLU A 128 -18.81 -4.57 -2.40
N PHE A 129 -18.97 -3.78 -1.34
CA PHE A 129 -19.99 -2.74 -1.27
C PHE A 129 -19.84 -1.71 -2.39
N LEU A 130 -18.63 -1.19 -2.61
CA LEU A 130 -18.37 -0.18 -3.62
C LEU A 130 -18.54 -0.72 -5.06
N GLN A 131 -18.25 -2.00 -5.29
CA GLN A 131 -18.40 -2.62 -6.60
C GLN A 131 -19.87 -2.64 -7.07
N ASP A 132 -20.80 -2.74 -6.15
CA ASP A 132 -22.24 -2.79 -6.44
C ASP A 132 -22.90 -1.39 -6.55
N ARG A 133 -22.13 -0.32 -6.33
CA ARG A 133 -22.67 1.06 -6.35
C ARG A 133 -22.66 1.66 -7.76
N PRO A 134 -23.80 2.22 -8.24
CA PRO A 134 -23.89 2.81 -9.57
C PRO A 134 -23.04 4.06 -9.77
N GLU A 135 -22.66 4.76 -8.68
CA GLU A 135 -21.77 5.93 -8.70
C GLU A 135 -20.32 5.54 -9.02
N VAL A 136 -19.96 4.27 -8.77
CA VAL A 136 -18.62 3.73 -8.91
C VAL A 136 -18.45 3.12 -10.31
N LYS A 137 -17.40 3.54 -11.00
CA LYS A 137 -17.03 3.01 -12.32
C LYS A 137 -16.21 1.73 -12.22
N GLN A 138 -15.30 1.65 -11.25
CA GLN A 138 -14.40 0.52 -11.05
C GLN A 138 -13.77 0.55 -9.66
N VAL A 139 -13.66 -0.61 -9.04
CA VAL A 139 -12.86 -0.81 -7.82
C VAL A 139 -11.58 -1.56 -8.19
N LEU A 140 -10.43 -1.00 -7.81
CA LEU A 140 -9.11 -1.63 -7.96
C LEU A 140 -8.72 -2.18 -6.58
N TYR A 141 -8.99 -3.44 -6.35
CA TYR A 141 -8.64 -4.16 -5.11
C TYR A 141 -8.30 -5.61 -5.43
N PRO A 142 -7.10 -6.10 -5.08
CA PRO A 142 -6.67 -7.45 -5.44
C PRO A 142 -7.55 -8.57 -4.88
N GLY A 143 -8.35 -8.30 -3.85
CA GLY A 143 -9.30 -9.24 -3.27
C GLY A 143 -10.56 -9.48 -4.11
N LEU A 144 -10.85 -8.65 -5.10
CA LEU A 144 -11.96 -8.86 -6.03
C LEU A 144 -11.52 -9.77 -7.19
N LYS A 145 -12.39 -10.71 -7.57
CA LYS A 145 -12.09 -11.67 -8.66
C LYS A 145 -11.90 -11.00 -10.02
N GLU A 146 -12.53 -9.86 -10.22
CA GLU A 146 -12.44 -9.03 -11.41
C GLU A 146 -11.12 -8.27 -11.54
N HIS A 147 -10.32 -8.20 -10.46
CA HIS A 147 -9.02 -7.57 -10.49
C HIS A 147 -8.03 -8.40 -11.33
N PRO A 148 -7.33 -7.80 -12.32
CA PRO A 148 -6.46 -8.55 -13.23
C PRO A 148 -5.35 -9.36 -12.54
N GLY A 149 -4.92 -8.91 -11.35
CA GLY A 149 -3.90 -9.55 -10.54
C GLY A 149 -4.42 -10.47 -9.43
N HIS A 150 -5.73 -10.74 -9.35
CA HIS A 150 -6.33 -11.50 -8.25
C HIS A 150 -5.68 -12.86 -8.02
N GLU A 151 -5.59 -13.69 -9.06
CA GLU A 151 -5.04 -15.03 -8.98
C GLU A 151 -3.57 -15.03 -8.56
N LEU A 152 -2.79 -14.08 -9.08
CA LEU A 152 -1.39 -13.92 -8.71
C LEU A 152 -1.24 -13.45 -7.26
N ALA A 153 -2.05 -12.47 -6.83
CA ALA A 153 -2.07 -12.03 -5.44
C ALA A 153 -2.44 -13.18 -4.49
N ALA A 154 -3.46 -13.97 -4.83
CA ALA A 154 -3.87 -15.14 -4.04
C ALA A 154 -2.77 -16.22 -3.93
N GLN A 155 -1.86 -16.31 -4.92
CA GLN A 155 -0.74 -17.24 -4.90
C GLN A 155 0.43 -16.75 -4.05
N GLN A 156 0.74 -15.45 -4.09
CA GLN A 156 1.96 -14.91 -3.44
C GLN A 156 1.69 -14.16 -2.14
N MET A 157 0.42 -13.89 -1.81
CA MET A 157 0.01 -13.17 -0.60
C MET A 157 -0.94 -14.02 0.25
N ARG A 158 -0.92 -13.83 1.56
CA ARG A 158 -1.85 -14.48 2.52
C ARG A 158 -3.19 -13.74 2.66
N GLY A 159 -3.29 -12.55 2.09
CA GLY A 159 -4.46 -11.68 2.10
C GLY A 159 -4.18 -10.46 1.22
N PHE A 160 -5.19 -9.65 0.96
CA PHE A 160 -5.13 -8.64 -0.09
C PHE A 160 -4.87 -7.21 0.41
N GLY A 161 -4.65 -7.05 1.74
CA GLY A 161 -4.32 -5.78 2.36
C GLY A 161 -5.50 -4.86 2.61
N GLY A 162 -5.21 -3.67 3.11
CA GLY A 162 -6.19 -2.63 3.44
C GLY A 162 -6.28 -1.48 2.41
N MET A 163 -5.51 -1.57 1.30
CA MET A 163 -5.46 -0.52 0.29
C MET A 163 -6.35 -0.84 -0.89
N MET A 164 -7.11 0.13 -1.35
CA MET A 164 -7.87 0.07 -2.61
C MET A 164 -7.87 1.41 -3.32
N SER A 165 -8.14 1.38 -4.62
CA SER A 165 -8.44 2.57 -5.39
C SER A 165 -9.78 2.42 -6.09
N VAL A 166 -10.50 3.52 -6.20
CA VAL A 166 -11.85 3.56 -6.76
C VAL A 166 -11.87 4.60 -7.87
N ARG A 167 -12.36 4.21 -9.04
CA ARG A 167 -12.63 5.12 -10.13
C ARG A 167 -14.10 5.50 -10.14
N PHE A 168 -14.36 6.77 -10.32
CA PHE A 168 -15.69 7.34 -10.44
C PHE A 168 -16.02 7.66 -11.91
N HIS A 169 -17.25 8.06 -12.20
CA HIS A 169 -17.63 8.42 -13.58
C HIS A 169 -17.10 9.79 -13.99
N SER A 170 -16.67 10.64 -13.06
CA SER A 170 -16.09 11.96 -13.33
C SER A 170 -15.04 12.36 -12.28
N ALA A 171 -14.16 13.29 -12.66
CA ALA A 171 -13.21 13.93 -11.74
C ALA A 171 -13.92 14.69 -10.62
N GLU A 172 -15.10 15.23 -10.89
CA GLU A 172 -15.88 15.96 -9.90
C GLU A 172 -16.40 15.01 -8.81
N HIS A 173 -16.97 13.86 -9.19
CA HIS A 173 -17.41 12.84 -8.22
C HIS A 173 -16.23 12.36 -7.37
N ALA A 174 -15.05 12.15 -7.97
CA ALA A 174 -13.85 11.77 -7.22
C ALA A 174 -13.42 12.81 -6.17
N LYS A 175 -13.58 14.09 -6.45
CA LYS A 175 -13.30 15.15 -5.49
C LYS A 175 -14.38 15.25 -4.42
N GLN A 176 -15.65 15.16 -4.82
CA GLN A 176 -16.77 15.28 -3.89
C GLN A 176 -16.80 14.15 -2.88
N ILE A 177 -16.56 12.90 -3.27
CA ILE A 177 -16.51 11.78 -2.33
C ILE A 177 -15.46 12.02 -1.23
N CYS A 178 -14.29 12.54 -1.57
CA CYS A 178 -13.25 12.88 -0.59
C CYS A 178 -13.68 13.95 0.43
N LEU A 179 -14.62 14.82 0.05
CA LEU A 179 -15.13 15.90 0.90
C LEU A 179 -16.39 15.50 1.69
N ASN A 180 -17.11 14.48 1.23
CA ASN A 180 -18.38 14.07 1.81
C ASN A 180 -18.25 13.04 2.93
N THR A 181 -17.12 12.31 3.00
CA THR A 181 -16.85 11.38 4.12
C THR A 181 -16.71 12.14 5.44
N ARG A 182 -17.15 11.51 6.53
CA ARG A 182 -17.18 12.08 7.89
C ARG A 182 -16.33 11.32 8.88
N LEU A 183 -16.27 9.99 8.74
CA LEU A 183 -15.44 9.10 9.53
C LEU A 183 -14.08 8.89 8.83
N ILE A 184 -14.11 8.63 7.53
CA ILE A 184 -12.90 8.45 6.72
C ILE A 184 -12.28 9.83 6.47
N CYS A 185 -11.09 10.07 7.01
CA CYS A 185 -10.44 11.37 6.93
C CYS A 185 -9.79 11.63 5.57
N LEU A 186 -10.02 12.81 4.99
CA LEU A 186 -9.27 13.30 3.83
C LEU A 186 -7.83 13.63 4.26
N ALA A 187 -6.91 12.76 3.94
CA ALA A 187 -5.49 12.93 4.27
C ALA A 187 -4.60 12.06 3.39
N GLU A 188 -3.36 12.48 3.25
CA GLU A 188 -2.29 11.66 2.70
C GLU A 188 -1.89 10.57 3.70
N SER A 189 -0.97 9.68 3.27
CA SER A 189 -0.52 8.53 4.04
C SER A 189 -1.47 7.34 3.93
N LEU A 190 -1.21 6.29 4.71
CA LEU A 190 -1.95 5.03 4.69
C LEU A 190 -1.50 4.09 5.82
N GLY A 191 -2.26 3.02 6.04
CA GLY A 191 -1.86 1.91 6.90
C GLY A 191 -1.93 2.19 8.39
N GLY A 192 -2.52 3.32 8.78
CA GLY A 192 -2.91 3.61 10.15
C GLY A 192 -4.14 2.81 10.57
N VAL A 193 -4.44 2.82 11.87
CA VAL A 193 -5.66 2.22 12.43
C VAL A 193 -6.92 2.95 11.98
N GLU A 194 -6.81 4.23 11.65
CA GLU A 194 -7.83 5.08 11.04
C GLU A 194 -7.92 4.89 9.52
N SER A 195 -9.11 5.02 8.97
CA SER A 195 -9.35 5.04 7.53
C SER A 195 -9.06 6.42 6.93
N LEU A 196 -8.36 6.43 5.79
CA LEU A 196 -7.98 7.64 5.06
C LEU A 196 -8.44 7.56 3.61
N ILE A 197 -8.82 8.71 3.06
CA ILE A 197 -9.18 8.88 1.65
C ILE A 197 -8.34 10.02 1.06
N GLU A 198 -7.90 9.85 -0.20
CA GLU A 198 -7.18 10.92 -0.91
C GLU A 198 -7.49 10.90 -2.40
N HIS A 199 -7.24 12.04 -3.04
CA HIS A 199 -7.23 12.18 -4.49
C HIS A 199 -5.77 12.21 -4.99
N PRO A 200 -5.19 11.08 -5.44
CA PRO A 200 -3.75 10.97 -5.67
C PRO A 200 -3.19 12.02 -6.64
N LYS A 201 -3.90 12.30 -7.74
CA LYS A 201 -3.44 13.28 -8.72
C LYS A 201 -3.22 14.67 -8.13
N ASN A 202 -4.08 15.11 -7.21
CA ASN A 202 -4.04 16.47 -6.67
C ASN A 202 -3.27 16.57 -5.35
N MET A 203 -2.94 15.43 -4.72
CA MET A 203 -2.31 15.39 -3.41
C MET A 203 -0.91 14.76 -3.48
N THR A 204 -0.81 13.45 -3.65
CA THR A 204 0.46 12.71 -3.49
C THR A 204 1.25 12.52 -4.78
N HIS A 205 0.64 12.65 -5.97
CA HIS A 205 1.28 12.38 -7.26
C HIS A 205 1.39 13.63 -8.15
N VAL A 206 1.38 14.82 -7.58
CA VAL A 206 1.53 16.09 -8.32
C VAL A 206 2.86 16.12 -9.11
N SER A 207 3.92 15.52 -8.56
CA SER A 207 5.23 15.42 -9.23
C SER A 207 5.24 14.54 -10.47
N ALA A 208 4.21 13.69 -10.67
CA ALA A 208 4.07 12.83 -11.84
C ALA A 208 3.42 13.55 -13.03
N GLU A 209 3.04 14.82 -12.88
CA GLU A 209 2.41 15.61 -13.94
C GLU A 209 3.26 15.64 -15.21
N GLY A 210 2.64 15.36 -16.36
CA GLY A 210 3.33 15.28 -17.65
C GLY A 210 4.01 13.93 -17.94
N SER A 211 3.94 12.96 -17.05
CA SER A 211 4.45 11.60 -17.27
C SER A 211 3.30 10.60 -17.54
N GLU A 212 3.64 9.39 -18.02
CA GLU A 212 2.70 8.28 -18.16
C GLU A 212 2.22 7.70 -16.83
N LEU A 213 2.84 8.14 -15.71
CA LEU A 213 2.53 7.66 -14.36
C LEU A 213 1.51 8.53 -13.62
N VAL A 214 0.97 9.56 -14.29
CA VAL A 214 -0.08 10.43 -13.70
C VAL A 214 -1.33 9.60 -13.43
N PRO A 215 -1.81 9.56 -12.17
CA PRO A 215 -3.08 8.90 -11.86
C PRO A 215 -4.25 9.57 -12.60
N PRO A 216 -5.29 8.81 -12.99
CA PRO A 216 -6.50 9.38 -13.54
C PRO A 216 -7.17 10.38 -12.60
N GLU A 217 -7.80 11.43 -13.14
CA GLU A 217 -8.50 12.44 -12.35
C GLU A 217 -9.76 11.92 -11.67
N ASP A 218 -10.31 10.81 -12.15
CA ASP A 218 -11.48 10.14 -11.62
C ASP A 218 -11.12 9.08 -10.56
N LEU A 219 -9.84 9.01 -10.13
CA LEU A 219 -9.35 8.01 -9.19
C LEU A 219 -9.18 8.58 -7.78
N VAL A 220 -9.70 7.84 -6.82
CA VAL A 220 -9.53 8.06 -5.37
C VAL A 220 -8.83 6.85 -4.77
N ARG A 221 -7.89 7.07 -3.84
CA ARG A 221 -7.26 5.99 -3.06
C ARG A 221 -7.84 5.99 -1.64
N ILE A 222 -8.15 4.80 -1.14
CA ILE A 222 -8.66 4.61 0.21
C ILE A 222 -7.75 3.64 0.96
N SER A 223 -7.31 4.04 2.14
CA SER A 223 -6.66 3.20 3.14
C SER A 223 -7.69 2.82 4.18
N ILE A 224 -8.15 1.59 4.17
CA ILE A 224 -9.16 1.10 5.10
C ILE A 224 -8.50 0.74 6.42
N GLY A 225 -9.01 1.33 7.49
CA GLY A 225 -8.57 1.12 8.87
C GLY A 225 -9.22 -0.07 9.56
N ILE A 226 -9.21 -0.05 10.88
CA ILE A 226 -9.72 -1.14 11.72
C ILE A 226 -10.99 -0.77 12.49
N GLU A 227 -11.64 0.32 12.12
CA GLU A 227 -12.90 0.78 12.69
C GLU A 227 -14.01 -0.27 12.53
N ASP A 228 -15.15 -0.02 13.13
CA ASP A 228 -16.33 -0.86 12.92
C ASP A 228 -16.74 -0.81 11.45
N ILE A 229 -17.00 -1.98 10.87
CA ILE A 229 -17.30 -2.08 9.44
C ILE A 229 -18.63 -1.44 9.07
N ASP A 230 -19.62 -1.51 9.93
CA ASP A 230 -20.93 -0.95 9.66
C ASP A 230 -20.87 0.59 9.66
N ASP A 231 -20.02 1.18 10.51
CA ASP A 231 -19.76 2.62 10.52
C ASP A 231 -19.03 3.07 9.24
N LEU A 232 -18.04 2.29 8.76
CA LEU A 232 -17.35 2.58 7.50
C LEU A 232 -18.30 2.52 6.29
N LEU A 233 -19.15 1.51 6.22
CA LEU A 233 -20.13 1.36 5.15
C LEU A 233 -21.17 2.48 5.18
N ALA A 234 -21.66 2.86 6.37
CA ALA A 234 -22.61 3.96 6.52
C ALA A 234 -22.00 5.31 6.11
N ASP A 235 -20.72 5.54 6.43
CA ASP A 235 -20.02 6.76 6.01
C ASP A 235 -19.84 6.84 4.48
N LEU A 236 -19.47 5.74 3.85
CA LEU A 236 -19.37 5.67 2.40
C LEU A 236 -20.72 5.79 1.71
N GLU A 237 -21.78 5.16 2.24
CA GLU A 237 -23.13 5.23 1.69
C GLU A 237 -23.62 6.67 1.68
N GLN A 238 -23.58 7.38 2.82
CA GLN A 238 -24.04 8.76 2.90
C GLN A 238 -23.20 9.71 2.02
N ALA A 239 -21.90 9.40 1.83
CA ALA A 239 -21.01 10.20 1.00
C ALA A 239 -21.28 9.99 -0.51
N LEU A 240 -21.65 8.76 -0.92
CA LEU A 240 -22.04 8.43 -2.29
C LEU A 240 -23.42 8.99 -2.62
N ASP A 241 -24.39 8.88 -1.71
CA ASP A 241 -25.74 9.41 -1.90
C ASP A 241 -25.78 10.93 -2.06
N ALA A 242 -24.70 11.63 -1.72
CA ALA A 242 -24.51 13.06 -1.89
C ALA A 242 -23.85 13.47 -3.21
N LEU A 243 -23.48 12.50 -4.08
CA LEU A 243 -22.91 12.76 -5.41
C LEU A 243 -23.99 13.01 -6.45
#